data_957212bfd6756246211b7eb1dc1ecf26
#
_entry.id   957212bfd6756246211b7eb1dc1ecf26
#
_cell.length_a   1.000
_cell.length_b   1.000
_cell.length_c   1.000
_cell.angle_alpha   90.00
_cell.angle_beta   90.00
_cell.angle_gamma   90.00
#
_symmetry.space_group_name_H-M   'P 1'
#
loop_
_entity.id
_entity.type
_entity.pdbx_description
1 polymer ?
#
loop_
_entity_poly.entity_id
_entity_poly.type
_entity_poly.pdbx_seq_one_letter_code
_entity_poly.pdbx_strand_id
1 'polypeptide(L)'
;MVRQTLHLEYVRSLYYAYFHASLTYGIIFWGNSPSAKHIFKLQKRVIRIMFKVNQMTSCRSLFKILHVLPLPSIYISEILKYVKFNLHCYSANAQVHIYHTRKKNDLSIIPHSTSLYNGSFIYTGLRMYNILPSNLKDLPALKFKQEI
;
A
#
# COMPACT_ATOMS: atom_id res chain seq x y z
N MET A 1 -25.55 12.87 18.75
CA MET A 1 -25.36 12.84 20.21
C MET A 1 -24.48 11.70 20.73
N VAL A 2 -24.18 10.66 19.94
CA VAL A 2 -23.28 9.52 20.31
C VAL A 2 -21.79 9.86 20.27
N ARG A 3 -21.41 11.05 19.81
CA ARG A 3 -20.03 11.46 19.53
C ARG A 3 -19.18 11.86 20.75
N GLN A 4 -19.74 11.95 21.94
CA GLN A 4 -19.01 12.54 23.08
C GLN A 4 -18.38 11.54 24.04
N THR A 5 -18.68 10.25 23.92
CA THR A 5 -18.32 9.24 24.92
C THR A 5 -17.51 8.04 24.41
N LEU A 6 -17.26 7.94 23.08
CA LEU A 6 -16.51 6.81 22.57
C LEU A 6 -15.01 7.02 22.77
N HIS A 7 -14.36 6.11 23.48
CA HIS A 7 -12.91 6.02 23.63
C HIS A 7 -12.25 5.84 22.24
N LEU A 8 -11.03 6.38 22.06
CA LEU A 8 -10.32 6.37 20.78
C LEU A 8 -10.20 4.96 20.16
N GLU A 9 -10.07 3.94 20.98
CA GLU A 9 -9.99 2.53 20.56
C GLU A 9 -11.26 2.04 19.87
N TYR A 10 -12.44 2.40 20.38
CA TYR A 10 -13.72 2.04 19.75
C TYR A 10 -13.88 2.74 18.40
N VAL A 11 -13.50 4.01 18.32
CA VAL A 11 -13.52 4.78 17.07
C VAL A 11 -12.57 4.16 16.04
N ARG A 12 -11.38 3.72 16.47
CA ARG A 12 -10.42 3.00 15.65
C ARG A 12 -10.99 1.66 15.16
N SER A 13 -11.61 0.87 16.02
CA SER A 13 -12.25 -0.40 15.66
C SER A 13 -13.34 -0.21 14.61
N LEU A 14 -14.19 0.81 14.78
CA LEU A 14 -15.20 1.17 13.79
C LEU A 14 -14.57 1.58 12.43
N TYR A 15 -13.47 2.33 12.47
CA TYR A 15 -12.75 2.68 11.25
C TYR A 15 -12.27 1.43 10.50
N TYR A 16 -11.65 0.48 11.20
CA TYR A 16 -11.16 -0.76 10.58
C TYR A 16 -12.27 -1.64 10.06
N ALA A 17 -13.35 -1.80 10.83
CA ALA A 17 -14.47 -2.68 10.47
C ALA A 17 -15.22 -2.20 9.21
N TYR A 18 -15.49 -0.91 9.12
CA TYR A 18 -16.35 -0.38 8.06
C TYR A 18 -15.58 0.31 6.94
N PHE A 19 -14.69 1.22 7.29
CA PHE A 19 -14.05 2.07 6.31
C PHE A 19 -12.79 1.43 5.72
N HIS A 20 -11.91 0.91 6.56
CA HIS A 20 -10.66 0.29 6.12
C HIS A 20 -10.92 -0.98 5.30
N ALA A 21 -11.86 -1.82 5.73
CA ALA A 21 -12.26 -3.02 4.98
C ALA A 21 -12.74 -2.68 3.56
N SER A 22 -13.55 -1.63 3.41
CA SER A 22 -13.99 -1.14 2.11
C SER A 22 -12.87 -0.56 1.27
N LEU A 23 -11.88 0.13 1.90
CA LEU A 23 -10.71 0.67 1.21
C LEU A 23 -9.79 -0.42 0.67
N THR A 24 -9.57 -1.48 1.43
CA THR A 24 -8.64 -2.56 1.05
C THR A 24 -9.24 -3.47 -0.01
N TYR A 25 -10.56 -3.49 -0.16
CA TYR A 25 -11.21 -4.32 -1.18
C TYR A 25 -10.76 -3.94 -2.59
N GLY A 26 -10.02 -4.84 -3.23
CA GLY A 26 -9.52 -4.65 -4.58
C GLY A 26 -8.58 -3.47 -4.81
N ILE A 27 -7.97 -2.89 -3.75
CA ILE A 27 -7.12 -1.70 -3.82
C ILE A 27 -5.96 -1.85 -4.80
N ILE A 28 -5.44 -3.05 -5.00
CA ILE A 28 -4.35 -3.33 -5.96
C ILE A 28 -4.72 -2.94 -7.39
N PHE A 29 -6.02 -3.02 -7.75
CA PHE A 29 -6.49 -2.71 -9.10
C PHE A 29 -6.78 -1.22 -9.29
N TRP A 30 -7.38 -0.56 -8.30
CA TRP A 30 -7.83 0.83 -8.42
C TRP A 30 -6.95 1.87 -7.70
N GLY A 31 -6.06 1.43 -6.80
CA GLY A 31 -5.31 2.33 -5.93
C GLY A 31 -4.33 3.26 -6.65
N ASN A 32 -3.94 2.95 -7.90
CA ASN A 32 -3.14 3.82 -8.78
C ASN A 32 -3.99 4.64 -9.77
N SER A 33 -5.31 4.54 -9.70
CA SER A 33 -6.19 5.29 -10.59
C SER A 33 -6.30 6.77 -10.20
N PRO A 34 -6.66 7.67 -11.13
CA PRO A 34 -6.95 9.08 -10.81
C PRO A 34 -8.02 9.23 -9.72
N SER A 35 -8.99 8.31 -9.66
CA SER A 35 -10.07 8.29 -8.67
C SER A 35 -9.59 8.03 -7.25
N ALA A 36 -8.42 7.39 -7.05
CA ALA A 36 -7.85 7.14 -5.73
C ALA A 36 -7.64 8.44 -4.94
N LYS A 37 -7.38 9.57 -5.62
CA LYS A 37 -7.26 10.90 -4.98
C LYS A 37 -8.56 11.31 -4.27
N HIS A 38 -9.71 11.01 -4.85
CA HIS A 38 -11.02 11.30 -4.25
C HIS A 38 -11.27 10.46 -3.02
N ILE A 39 -10.96 9.17 -3.09
CA ILE A 39 -11.10 8.25 -1.96
C ILE A 39 -10.15 8.65 -0.81
N PHE A 40 -8.93 9.07 -1.13
CA PHE A 40 -8.00 9.59 -0.11
C PHE A 40 -8.53 10.89 0.55
N LYS A 41 -9.23 11.76 -0.18
CA LYS A 41 -9.92 12.92 0.41
C LYS A 41 -11.01 12.48 1.38
N LEU A 42 -11.79 11.45 1.02
CA LEU A 42 -12.79 10.87 1.91
C LEU A 42 -12.17 10.26 3.18
N GLN A 43 -11.07 9.51 3.05
CA GLN A 43 -10.33 8.98 4.20
C GLN A 43 -9.92 10.10 5.16
N LYS A 44 -9.34 11.19 4.65
CA LYS A 44 -8.97 12.35 5.47
C LYS A 44 -10.19 12.99 6.15
N ARG A 45 -11.33 13.07 5.45
CA ARG A 45 -12.58 13.61 6.02
C ARG A 45 -13.08 12.75 7.17
N VAL A 46 -13.09 11.43 7.01
CA VAL A 46 -13.49 10.48 8.06
C VAL A 46 -12.60 10.65 9.30
N ILE A 47 -11.28 10.70 9.13
CA ILE A 47 -10.36 10.90 10.26
C ILE A 47 -10.58 12.23 10.98
N ARG A 48 -10.81 13.34 10.25
CA ARG A 48 -11.13 14.62 10.89
C ARG A 48 -12.44 14.57 11.70
N ILE A 49 -13.45 13.88 11.18
CA ILE A 49 -14.71 13.68 11.89
C ILE A 49 -14.49 12.88 13.19
N MET A 50 -13.65 11.83 13.13
CA MET A 50 -13.32 11.02 14.30
C MET A 50 -12.65 11.84 15.41
N PHE A 51 -11.75 12.77 15.03
CA PHE A 51 -11.08 13.67 15.98
C PHE A 51 -11.84 14.97 16.27
N LYS A 52 -13.00 15.18 15.66
CA LYS A 52 -13.81 16.41 15.81
C LYS A 52 -13.04 17.70 15.48
N VAL A 53 -12.12 17.64 14.54
CA VAL A 53 -11.30 18.79 14.12
C VAL A 53 -11.84 19.42 12.85
N ASN A 54 -11.43 20.68 12.61
CA ASN A 54 -11.84 21.45 11.45
C ASN A 54 -11.32 20.79 10.14
N GLN A 55 -12.06 21.01 9.04
CA GLN A 55 -11.70 20.49 7.70
C GLN A 55 -10.34 20.99 7.20
N MET A 56 -9.87 22.14 7.67
CA MET A 56 -8.56 22.70 7.31
C MET A 56 -7.39 22.08 8.10
N THR A 57 -7.67 21.32 9.16
CA THR A 57 -6.62 20.72 10.00
C THR A 57 -5.84 19.66 9.20
N SER A 58 -4.52 19.70 9.33
CA SER A 58 -3.66 18.67 8.72
C SER A 58 -3.91 17.29 9.31
N CYS A 59 -4.12 16.29 8.45
CA CYS A 59 -4.37 14.92 8.90
C CYS A 59 -3.09 14.13 9.23
N ARG A 60 -1.90 14.69 8.96
CA ARG A 60 -0.63 13.93 9.08
C ARG A 60 -0.37 13.41 10.49
N SER A 61 -0.59 14.26 11.50
CA SER A 61 -0.50 13.87 12.91
C SER A 61 -1.62 12.92 13.32
N LEU A 62 -2.83 13.14 12.81
CA LEU A 62 -4.00 12.33 13.15
C LEU A 62 -3.87 10.88 12.70
N PHE A 63 -3.31 10.64 11.51
CA PHE A 63 -2.99 9.29 11.03
C PHE A 63 -2.03 8.56 11.98
N LYS A 64 -1.01 9.27 12.48
CA LYS A 64 -0.04 8.69 13.42
C LYS A 64 -0.68 8.36 14.77
N ILE A 65 -1.47 9.28 15.33
CA ILE A 65 -2.16 9.07 16.62
C ILE A 65 -3.14 7.89 16.54
N LEU A 66 -3.85 7.76 15.43
CA LEU A 66 -4.80 6.67 15.23
C LEU A 66 -4.12 5.34 14.85
N HIS A 67 -2.81 5.37 14.53
CA HIS A 67 -2.07 4.22 13.99
C HIS A 67 -2.74 3.64 12.73
N VAL A 68 -3.18 4.51 11.83
CA VAL A 68 -3.84 4.14 10.58
C VAL A 68 -2.98 4.56 9.40
N LEU A 69 -2.82 3.68 8.43
CA LEU A 69 -2.09 3.97 7.21
C LEU A 69 -2.92 4.86 6.27
N PRO A 70 -2.32 5.87 5.63
CA PRO A 70 -2.95 6.62 4.55
C PRO A 70 -3.12 5.73 3.30
N LEU A 71 -4.13 6.01 2.48
CA LEU A 71 -4.47 5.23 1.30
C LEU A 71 -3.27 4.86 0.40
N PRO A 72 -2.34 5.79 0.07
CA PRO A 72 -1.18 5.44 -0.73
C PRO A 72 -0.28 4.38 -0.08
N SER A 73 -0.12 4.43 1.26
CA SER A 73 0.68 3.44 2.00
C SER A 73 -0.02 2.08 2.05
N ILE A 74 -1.35 2.06 2.18
CA ILE A 74 -2.15 0.82 2.10
C ILE A 74 -1.96 0.18 0.71
N TYR A 75 -2.06 0.97 -0.36
CA TYR A 75 -1.86 0.49 -1.73
C TYR A 75 -0.48 -0.13 -1.92
N ILE A 76 0.59 0.57 -1.50
CA ILE A 76 1.97 0.07 -1.60
C ILE A 76 2.14 -1.23 -0.79
N SER A 77 1.63 -1.27 0.43
CA SER A 77 1.69 -2.46 1.29
C SER A 77 1.01 -3.66 0.64
N GLU A 78 -0.21 -3.49 0.10
CA GLU A 78 -0.95 -4.59 -0.54
C GLU A 78 -0.27 -5.09 -1.82
N ILE A 79 0.29 -4.21 -2.65
CA ILE A 79 1.05 -4.60 -3.84
C ILE A 79 2.32 -5.37 -3.46
N LEU A 80 3.08 -4.89 -2.48
CA LEU A 80 4.30 -5.54 -2.04
C LEU A 80 4.01 -6.94 -1.47
N LYS A 81 2.94 -7.09 -0.69
CA LYS A 81 2.46 -8.40 -0.22
C LYS A 81 2.12 -9.30 -1.41
N TYR A 82 1.37 -8.79 -2.38
CA TYR A 82 1.01 -9.54 -3.59
C TYR A 82 2.26 -10.06 -4.32
N VAL A 83 3.25 -9.20 -4.59
CA VAL A 83 4.50 -9.60 -5.25
C VAL A 83 5.25 -10.62 -4.41
N LYS A 84 5.38 -10.41 -3.10
CA LYS A 84 6.08 -11.33 -2.19
C LYS A 84 5.46 -12.72 -2.15
N PHE A 85 4.12 -12.82 -2.13
CA PHE A 85 3.42 -14.10 -2.13
C PHE A 85 3.49 -14.83 -3.47
N ASN A 86 3.66 -14.08 -4.57
CA ASN A 86 3.71 -14.61 -5.93
C ASN A 86 5.12 -14.58 -6.55
N LEU A 87 6.18 -14.60 -5.73
CA LEU A 87 7.57 -14.55 -6.23
C LEU A 87 7.89 -15.65 -7.23
N HIS A 88 7.29 -16.83 -7.08
CA HIS A 88 7.44 -17.96 -8.00
C HIS A 88 6.96 -17.68 -9.43
N CYS A 89 6.11 -16.67 -9.63
CA CYS A 89 5.62 -16.24 -10.93
C CYS A 89 6.59 -15.29 -11.65
N TYR A 90 7.64 -14.81 -10.97
CA TYR A 90 8.54 -13.80 -11.48
C TYR A 90 9.97 -14.33 -11.58
N SER A 91 10.63 -14.06 -12.69
CA SER A 91 12.05 -14.42 -12.90
C SER A 91 12.96 -13.31 -12.38
N ALA A 92 14.11 -13.68 -11.80
CA ALA A 92 15.17 -12.72 -11.52
C ALA A 92 15.94 -12.36 -12.80
N ASN A 93 16.56 -11.18 -12.83
CA ASN A 93 17.38 -10.76 -13.97
C ASN A 93 18.51 -11.77 -14.28
N ALA A 94 19.08 -12.43 -13.26
CA ALA A 94 20.08 -13.46 -13.43
C ALA A 94 19.59 -14.68 -14.21
N GLN A 95 18.29 -14.94 -14.27
CA GLN A 95 17.68 -16.03 -15.04
C GLN A 95 17.38 -15.61 -16.50
N VAL A 96 17.24 -14.30 -16.74
CA VAL A 96 16.90 -13.76 -18.06
C VAL A 96 18.15 -13.38 -18.86
N HIS A 97 19.23 -12.95 -18.17
CA HIS A 97 20.45 -12.46 -18.79
C HIS A 97 21.68 -13.09 -18.15
N ILE A 98 22.64 -13.50 -18.99
CA ILE A 98 23.91 -14.11 -18.55
C ILE A 98 24.85 -13.07 -17.90
N TYR A 99 24.61 -11.78 -18.10
CA TYR A 99 25.49 -10.71 -17.61
C TYR A 99 25.39 -10.49 -16.10
N HIS A 100 26.55 -10.47 -15.42
CA HIS A 100 26.66 -10.16 -14.00
C HIS A 100 26.53 -8.65 -13.75
N THR A 101 25.29 -8.16 -13.69
CA THR A 101 25.00 -6.75 -13.37
C THR A 101 24.75 -6.57 -11.86
N ARG A 102 24.83 -5.31 -11.39
CA ARG A 102 24.50 -4.97 -9.99
C ARG A 102 23.07 -5.36 -9.60
N LYS A 103 22.15 -5.43 -10.57
CA LYS A 103 20.74 -5.75 -10.41
C LYS A 103 20.38 -7.20 -10.76
N LYS A 104 21.35 -8.10 -10.74
CA LYS A 104 21.13 -9.52 -11.10
C LYS A 104 20.06 -10.20 -10.25
N ASN A 105 19.93 -9.82 -8.98
CA ASN A 105 18.97 -10.40 -8.03
C ASN A 105 17.60 -9.68 -8.03
N ASP A 106 17.47 -8.56 -8.77
CA ASP A 106 16.19 -7.88 -8.91
C ASP A 106 15.26 -8.69 -9.82
N LEU A 107 13.95 -8.56 -9.55
CA LEU A 107 12.92 -9.16 -10.40
C LEU A 107 12.94 -8.51 -11.78
N SER A 108 12.87 -9.35 -12.82
CA SER A 108 12.86 -8.90 -14.21
C SER A 108 11.57 -8.17 -14.53
N ILE A 109 11.69 -6.99 -15.13
CA ILE A 109 10.57 -6.20 -15.62
C ILE A 109 10.57 -6.30 -17.14
N ILE A 110 9.48 -6.80 -17.71
CA ILE A 110 9.35 -6.98 -19.16
C ILE A 110 9.44 -5.61 -19.86
N PRO A 111 10.33 -5.42 -20.85
CA PRO A 111 10.40 -4.21 -21.65
C PRO A 111 9.03 -3.93 -22.31
N HIS A 112 8.54 -2.71 -22.24
CA HIS A 112 7.24 -2.33 -22.77
C HIS A 112 7.24 -0.88 -23.23
N SER A 113 6.38 -0.58 -24.20
CA SER A 113 6.20 0.77 -24.76
C SER A 113 4.85 1.41 -24.41
N THR A 114 3.94 0.65 -23.76
CA THR A 114 2.58 1.11 -23.53
C THR A 114 2.41 1.78 -22.15
N SER A 115 1.73 2.93 -22.13
CA SER A 115 1.37 3.63 -20.89
C SER A 115 0.43 2.79 -20.00
N LEU A 116 -0.39 1.92 -20.61
CA LEU A 116 -1.29 1.03 -19.89
C LEU A 116 -0.53 0.07 -18.96
N TYR A 117 0.55 -0.53 -19.46
CA TYR A 117 1.38 -1.43 -18.65
C TYR A 117 2.10 -0.66 -17.53
N ASN A 118 2.58 0.56 -17.79
CA ASN A 118 3.16 1.43 -16.76
C ASN A 118 2.20 1.71 -15.60
N GLY A 119 0.89 1.80 -15.89
CA GLY A 119 -0.16 1.98 -14.89
C GLY A 119 -0.57 0.69 -14.16
N SER A 120 -0.10 -0.48 -14.62
CA SER A 120 -0.49 -1.76 -14.05
C SER A 120 0.08 -1.95 -12.64
N PHE A 121 -0.68 -2.67 -11.79
CA PHE A 121 -0.25 -2.99 -10.44
C PHE A 121 0.97 -3.92 -10.43
N ILE A 122 1.11 -4.79 -11.44
CA ILE A 122 2.24 -5.71 -11.60
C ILE A 122 3.53 -4.90 -11.81
N TYR A 123 3.55 -4.00 -12.78
CA TYR A 123 4.71 -3.15 -13.06
C TYR A 123 5.10 -2.32 -11.84
N THR A 124 4.13 -1.64 -11.23
CA THR A 124 4.34 -0.85 -10.02
C THR A 124 4.86 -1.72 -8.87
N GLY A 125 4.32 -2.91 -8.70
CA GLY A 125 4.71 -3.86 -7.67
C GLY A 125 6.14 -4.35 -7.81
N LEU A 126 6.53 -4.82 -9.00
CA LEU A 126 7.89 -5.27 -9.30
C LEU A 126 8.90 -4.15 -9.07
N ARG A 127 8.59 -2.95 -9.57
CA ARG A 127 9.44 -1.76 -9.38
C ARG A 127 9.64 -1.42 -7.91
N MET A 128 8.56 -1.39 -7.13
CA MET A 128 8.59 -1.10 -5.69
C MET A 128 9.33 -2.19 -4.91
N TYR A 129 9.09 -3.46 -5.26
CA TYR A 129 9.77 -4.60 -4.63
C TYR A 129 11.28 -4.56 -4.88
N ASN A 130 11.72 -4.19 -6.08
CA ASN A 130 13.15 -4.08 -6.40
C ASN A 130 13.87 -2.99 -5.59
N ILE A 131 13.15 -1.93 -5.19
CA ILE A 131 13.70 -0.84 -4.37
C ILE A 131 13.84 -1.24 -2.89
N LEU A 132 13.12 -2.28 -2.43
CA LEU A 132 13.19 -2.71 -1.04
C LEU A 132 14.61 -3.14 -0.66
N PRO A 133 15.05 -2.84 0.58
CA PRO A 133 16.31 -3.33 1.11
C PRO A 133 16.29 -4.87 1.25
N SER A 134 17.47 -5.49 1.13
CA SER A 134 17.64 -6.96 1.14
C SER A 134 17.10 -7.60 2.42
N ASN A 135 17.31 -6.96 3.58
CA ASN A 135 16.81 -7.46 4.86
C ASN A 135 15.29 -7.68 4.88
N LEU A 136 14.52 -6.85 4.16
CA LEU A 136 13.07 -7.04 4.01
C LEU A 136 12.75 -8.11 2.95
N LYS A 137 13.49 -8.12 1.83
CA LYS A 137 13.30 -9.12 0.77
C LYS A 137 13.50 -10.55 1.27
N ASP A 138 14.42 -10.76 2.20
CA ASP A 138 14.80 -12.08 2.72
C ASP A 138 13.83 -12.61 3.79
N LEU A 139 12.91 -11.79 4.31
CA LEU A 139 11.93 -12.22 5.29
C LEU A 139 10.97 -13.27 4.71
N PRO A 140 10.58 -14.29 5.51
CA PRO A 140 9.48 -15.18 5.15
C PRO A 140 8.19 -14.38 4.90
N ALA A 141 7.32 -14.86 4.00
CA ALA A 141 6.12 -14.13 3.58
C ALA A 141 5.20 -13.69 4.75
N LEU A 142 5.08 -14.51 5.79
CA LEU A 142 4.28 -14.18 6.98
C LEU A 142 4.89 -13.02 7.78
N LYS A 143 6.22 -13.05 8.03
CA LYS A 143 6.92 -11.95 8.73
C LYS A 143 6.92 -10.67 7.89
N PHE A 144 7.14 -10.79 6.59
CA PHE A 144 7.06 -9.67 5.66
C PHE A 144 5.72 -8.93 5.73
N LYS A 145 4.60 -9.70 5.86
CA LYS A 145 3.26 -9.11 6.03
C LYS A 145 3.12 -8.27 7.31
N GLN A 146 3.86 -8.61 8.36
CA GLN A 146 3.81 -7.89 9.64
C GLN A 146 4.68 -6.63 9.65
N GLU A 147 5.79 -6.63 8.89
CA GLU A 147 6.76 -5.54 8.85
C GLU A 147 6.39 -4.44 7.83
N ILE A 148 5.53 -4.72 6.86
CA ILE A 148 5.03 -3.79 5.84
C ILE A 148 3.59 -3.37 6.13
#